data_08a4b8b44a6f70fb1070bfaa9d186e9f
#
_entry.id   08a4b8b44a6f70fb1070bfaa9d186e9f
#
_cell.length_a   1.000
_cell.length_b   1.000
_cell.length_c   1.000
_cell.angle_alpha   90.00
_cell.angle_beta   90.00
_cell.angle_gamma   90.00
#
_symmetry.space_group_name_H-M   'P 1'
#
loop_
_entity.id
_entity.type
_entity.pdbx_description
1 polymer ?
#
loop_
_entity_poly.entity_id
_entity_poly.type
_entity_poly.pdbx_seq_one_letter_code
_entity_poly.pdbx_strand_id
1 'polypeptide(L)' 'MSRIEELVYSAYEQGRRTQLLEKVSEIRKQNPRMVLEDIYDKAYSEVIKIK' A
#
# COMPACT_ATOMS: atom_id res chain seq x y z
N MET A 1 -5.75 12.73 -9.94
CA MET A 1 -5.58 11.38 -9.43
C MET A 1 -5.31 11.40 -7.93
N SER A 2 -5.77 10.40 -7.24
CA SER A 2 -5.52 10.35 -5.81
C SER A 2 -4.19 9.67 -5.55
N ARG A 3 -3.65 9.94 -4.38
CA ARG A 3 -2.40 9.34 -3.97
C ARG A 3 -2.51 7.82 -3.95
N ILE A 4 -3.65 7.34 -3.47
CA ILE A 4 -3.86 5.91 -3.38
C ILE A 4 -3.80 5.27 -4.76
N GLU A 5 -4.43 5.90 -5.74
CA GLU A 5 -4.41 5.37 -7.09
C GLU A 5 -3.00 5.34 -7.65
N GLU A 6 -2.23 6.37 -7.38
CA GLU A 6 -0.86 6.43 -7.84
C GLU A 6 -0.04 5.29 -7.26
N LEU A 7 -0.21 5.03 -5.98
CA LEU A 7 0.55 3.98 -5.33
C LEU A 7 0.17 2.61 -5.87
N VAL A 8 -1.12 2.39 -6.06
CA VAL A 8 -1.59 1.12 -6.58
C VAL A 8 -1.08 0.91 -8.00
N TYR A 9 -1.15 1.95 -8.81
CA TYR A 9 -0.69 1.85 -10.18
C TYR A 9 0.81 1.57 -10.24
N SER A 10 1.57 2.26 -9.41
CA SER A 10 3.01 2.05 -9.38
C SER A 10 3.35 0.62 -8.96
N ALA A 11 2.67 0.11 -7.97
CA ALA A 11 2.89 -1.26 -7.53
C ALA A 11 2.51 -2.25 -8.62
N TYR A 12 1.44 -1.94 -9.34
CA TYR A 12 1.00 -2.79 -10.41
C TYR A 12 2.07 -2.89 -11.50
N GLU A 13 2.66 -1.77 -11.86
CA GLU A 13 3.69 -1.75 -12.88
C GLU A 13 4.92 -2.56 -12.46
N GLN A 14 5.17 -2.63 -11.18
CA GLN A 14 6.30 -3.38 -10.68
C GLN A 14 5.96 -4.83 -10.39
N GLY A 15 4.73 -5.23 -10.69
CA GLY A 15 4.31 -6.60 -10.44
C GLY A 15 4.09 -6.89 -8.96
N ARG A 16 3.82 -5.84 -8.17
CA ARG A 16 3.66 -6.00 -6.75
C ARG A 16 2.29 -5.58 -6.24
N ARG A 17 1.31 -5.51 -7.13
CA ARG A 17 -0.01 -5.07 -6.74
C ARG A 17 -0.62 -5.97 -5.67
N THR A 18 -0.51 -7.27 -5.86
CA THR A 18 -1.07 -8.21 -4.89
C THR A 18 -0.43 -8.04 -3.53
N GLN A 19 0.90 -7.89 -3.53
CA GLN A 19 1.61 -7.70 -2.27
C GLN A 19 1.18 -6.42 -1.58
N LEU A 20 0.99 -5.36 -2.36
CA LEU A 20 0.55 -4.09 -1.79
C LEU A 20 -0.81 -4.24 -1.12
N LEU A 21 -1.75 -4.87 -1.82
CA LEU A 21 -3.10 -5.00 -1.27
C LEU A 21 -3.14 -5.89 -0.04
N GLU A 22 -2.32 -6.93 -0.02
CA GLU A 22 -2.24 -7.78 1.16
C GLU A 22 -1.68 -7.00 2.35
N LYS A 23 -0.66 -6.20 2.09
CA LYS A 23 -0.08 -5.40 3.16
C LYS A 23 -1.06 -4.36 3.68
N VAL A 24 -1.80 -3.76 2.77
CA VAL A 24 -2.81 -2.80 3.16
C VAL A 24 -3.82 -3.45 4.11
N SER A 25 -4.25 -4.66 3.78
CA SER A 25 -5.21 -5.38 4.61
C SER A 25 -4.64 -5.64 6.00
N GLU A 26 -3.39 -6.04 6.07
CA GLU A 26 -2.76 -6.30 7.36
C GLU A 26 -2.67 -5.03 8.20
N ILE A 27 -2.25 -3.94 7.57
CA ILE A 27 -2.10 -2.69 8.31
C ILE A 27 -3.45 -2.19 8.80
N ARG A 28 -4.48 -2.33 7.98
CA ARG A 28 -5.82 -1.90 8.39
C ARG A 28 -6.30 -2.67 9.61
N LYS A 29 -6.02 -3.96 9.66
CA LYS A 29 -6.44 -4.76 10.80
C LYS A 29 -5.75 -4.31 12.08
N GLN A 30 -4.49 -3.93 11.96
CA GLN A 30 -3.72 -3.53 13.14
C GLN A 30 -3.97 -2.07 13.51
N ASN A 31 -4.41 -1.27 12.56
CA ASN A 31 -4.59 0.17 12.78
C ASN A 31 -5.93 0.61 12.24
N PRO A 32 -7.03 0.21 12.90
CA PRO A 32 -8.37 0.48 12.36
C PRO A 32 -8.70 1.96 12.26
N ARG A 33 -7.97 2.81 12.95
CA ARG A 33 -8.24 4.24 12.92
C ARG A 33 -7.34 5.00 11.97
N MET A 34 -6.43 4.31 11.33
CA MET A 34 -5.50 4.97 10.43
C MET A 34 -6.21 5.41 9.16
N VAL A 35 -5.84 6.56 8.66
CA VAL A 35 -6.41 7.07 7.42
C VAL A 35 -5.98 6.16 6.26
N LEU A 36 -6.89 5.94 5.33
CA LEU A 36 -6.61 5.06 4.19
C LEU A 36 -5.34 5.48 3.45
N GLU A 37 -5.19 6.76 3.22
CA GLU A 37 -4.03 7.26 2.51
C GLU A 37 -2.74 6.88 3.24
N ASP A 38 -2.77 7.01 4.56
CA ASP A 38 -1.59 6.65 5.35
C ASP A 38 -1.34 5.16 5.29
N ILE A 39 -2.41 4.38 5.30
CA ILE A 39 -2.27 2.93 5.21
C ILE A 39 -1.59 2.53 3.91
N TYR A 40 -2.02 3.13 2.81
CA TYR A 40 -1.43 2.81 1.51
C TYR A 40 0.01 3.29 1.42
N ASP A 41 0.31 4.46 1.97
CA ASP A 41 1.68 4.95 2.00
C ASP A 41 2.58 3.99 2.76
N LYS A 42 2.14 3.56 3.92
CA LYS A 42 2.94 2.65 4.72
C LYS A 42 3.11 1.30 4.03
N ALA A 43 2.02 0.79 3.48
CA ALA A 43 2.08 -0.49 2.78
C ALA A 43 3.01 -0.42 1.59
N TYR A 44 2.89 0.63 0.81
CA TYR A 44 3.73 0.80 -0.36
C TYR A 44 5.20 0.86 0.02
N SER A 45 5.49 1.62 1.05
CA SER A 45 6.86 1.75 1.51
C SER A 45 7.46 0.41 1.90
N GLU A 46 6.67 -0.42 2.56
CA GLU A 46 7.17 -1.71 3.00
C GLU A 46 7.30 -2.71 1.86
N VAL A 47 6.39 -2.65 0.92
CA VAL A 47 6.42 -3.58 -0.20
C VAL A 47 7.55 -3.24 -1.17
N ILE A 48 7.77 -1.96 -1.40
CA ILE A 48 8.78 -1.51 -2.35
C ILE A 48 10.15 -1.45 -1.73
N LYS A 49 10.22 -1.44 -0.42
CA LYS A 49 11.47 -1.37 0.29
C LYS A 49 12.19 -2.69 0.17
N ILE A 50 12.99 -2.84 -0.81
CA ILE A 50 13.64 -4.07 -1.01
C ILE A 50 15.07 -3.92 -0.97
N LYS A 51 15.64 -4.64 -0.61
CA LYS A 51 16.94 -4.43 -0.53
C LYS A 51 17.57 -5.33 -1.18
#